data_8d4c90d48cbdcb029e1b0c652f4afd09
#
_entry.id   8d4c90d48cbdcb029e1b0c652f4afd09
#
_cell.length_a   1.000
_cell.length_b   1.000
_cell.length_c   1.000
_cell.angle_alpha   90.00
_cell.angle_beta   90.00
_cell.angle_gamma   90.00
#
_symmetry.space_group_name_H-M   'P 1'
#
loop_
_entity.id
_entity.type
_entity.pdbx_description
1 polymer ?
#
loop_
_entity_poly.entity_id
_entity_poly.type
_entity_poly.pdbx_seq_one_letter_code
_entity_poly.pdbx_strand_id
1 'polypeptide(L)'
;MENTMTNLVKLAVDNYNGCVQQYSSAEANETLRNALIELNGGSTKLNLKAIRAGKCNEMFSLVEEILSQTIVGGLTSDDFFMAMVDFRDLALGDENLFIVEDNTLFVVSDTAEGTQAVRRQRLGGASETAIPTVLKTVRIYEELNRVLSGRVDFNHLIDLVAESFKQALLNDIYALWSNTTAADLGGVVYFPVAGTFDEDELLDVISHVEAAAGGKQATIVCTKKAARALLPGILMGNEANSDVYNLGYVGRFYGTPVVVTPQRHKIGTTTFVLDDSMITIIAGDAKPIKVVREGDPLVYMPDPFTNMDLTQEYFYGERWGIGLVMANGNSGIGRYTLV
;
A
#
# COMPACT_ATOMS: atom_id res chain seq x y z
N MET A 1 -19.13 27.79 1.69
CA MET A 1 -17.74 27.49 2.05
C MET A 1 -17.42 25.99 1.95
N GLU A 2 -18.23 25.11 2.53
CA GLU A 2 -17.98 23.66 2.50
C GLU A 2 -17.85 23.07 1.07
N ASN A 3 -18.75 23.43 0.17
CA ASN A 3 -18.67 23.00 -1.25
C ASN A 3 -17.43 23.53 -1.99
N THR A 4 -16.90 24.68 -1.58
CA THR A 4 -15.71 25.27 -2.21
C THR A 4 -14.45 24.55 -1.75
N MET A 5 -14.35 24.20 -0.47
CA MET A 5 -13.27 23.39 0.11
C MET A 5 -13.20 22.00 -0.53
N THR A 6 -14.33 21.30 -0.62
CA THR A 6 -14.41 19.98 -1.26
C THR A 6 -13.97 20.00 -2.74
N ASN A 7 -14.32 21.05 -3.46
CA ASN A 7 -13.90 21.20 -4.86
C ASN A 7 -12.40 21.49 -4.99
N LEU A 8 -11.81 22.25 -4.07
CA LEU A 8 -10.38 22.51 -4.03
C LEU A 8 -9.58 21.26 -3.70
N VAL A 9 -10.07 20.46 -2.76
CA VAL A 9 -9.45 19.16 -2.42
C VAL A 9 -9.48 18.24 -3.63
N LYS A 10 -10.63 18.09 -4.30
CA LYS A 10 -10.72 17.31 -5.54
C LYS A 10 -9.75 17.78 -6.60
N LEU A 11 -9.68 19.10 -6.84
CA LEU A 11 -8.75 19.68 -7.82
C LEU A 11 -7.30 19.35 -7.48
N ALA A 12 -6.92 19.38 -6.19
CA ALA A 12 -5.58 19.06 -5.74
C ALA A 12 -5.25 17.59 -5.96
N VAL A 13 -6.17 16.67 -5.61
CA VAL A 13 -6.01 15.22 -5.80
C VAL A 13 -5.94 14.87 -7.28
N ASP A 14 -6.82 15.43 -8.10
CA ASP A 14 -6.84 15.20 -9.55
C ASP A 14 -5.54 15.71 -10.20
N ASN A 15 -5.03 16.86 -9.74
CA ASN A 15 -3.77 17.42 -10.22
C ASN A 15 -2.57 16.55 -9.83
N TYR A 16 -2.52 16.05 -8.61
CA TYR A 16 -1.49 15.12 -8.14
C TYR A 16 -1.49 13.82 -8.95
N ASN A 17 -2.66 13.25 -9.20
CA ASN A 17 -2.82 12.03 -9.99
C ASN A 17 -2.67 12.23 -11.51
N GLY A 18 -2.49 13.48 -11.98
CA GLY A 18 -2.40 13.80 -13.41
C GLY A 18 -3.70 13.60 -14.19
N CYS A 19 -4.84 13.53 -13.51
CA CYS A 19 -6.16 13.22 -14.07
C CYS A 19 -7.03 14.46 -14.33
N VAL A 20 -6.46 15.67 -14.34
CA VAL A 20 -7.20 16.92 -14.55
C VAL A 20 -7.79 16.96 -15.96
N GLN A 21 -9.12 16.98 -16.07
CA GLN A 21 -9.83 16.96 -17.35
C GLN A 21 -10.18 18.35 -17.90
N GLN A 22 -10.37 19.35 -17.04
CA GLN A 22 -10.90 20.66 -17.42
C GLN A 22 -9.86 21.79 -17.40
N TYR A 23 -8.73 21.61 -16.74
CA TYR A 23 -7.67 22.60 -16.58
C TYR A 23 -6.32 21.99 -16.96
N SER A 24 -5.40 22.84 -17.39
CA SER A 24 -4.00 22.41 -17.45
C SER A 24 -3.45 22.26 -16.03
N SER A 25 -2.44 21.40 -15.84
CA SER A 25 -1.79 21.24 -14.53
C SER A 25 -1.25 22.57 -13.97
N ALA A 26 -0.79 23.47 -14.85
CA ALA A 26 -0.34 24.80 -14.45
C ALA A 26 -1.48 25.69 -13.94
N GLU A 27 -2.64 25.67 -14.58
CA GLU A 27 -3.82 26.45 -14.15
C GLU A 27 -4.41 25.88 -12.84
N ALA A 28 -4.41 24.56 -12.68
CA ALA A 28 -4.82 23.90 -11.43
C ALA A 28 -3.93 24.33 -10.26
N ASN A 29 -2.61 24.33 -10.45
CA ASN A 29 -1.64 24.80 -9.45
C ASN A 29 -1.81 26.28 -9.12
N GLU A 30 -2.08 27.12 -10.11
CA GLU A 30 -2.34 28.55 -9.89
C GLU A 30 -3.64 28.78 -9.12
N THR A 31 -4.69 28.03 -9.43
CA THR A 31 -5.97 28.11 -8.71
C THR A 31 -5.81 27.68 -7.25
N LEU A 32 -5.12 26.59 -6.99
CA LEU A 32 -4.81 26.12 -5.63
C LEU A 32 -3.97 27.14 -4.87
N ARG A 33 -2.94 27.68 -5.50
CA ARG A 33 -2.11 28.72 -4.91
C ARG A 33 -2.92 29.97 -4.56
N ASN A 34 -3.79 30.44 -5.45
CA ASN A 34 -4.64 31.59 -5.19
C ASN A 34 -5.61 31.35 -4.04
N ALA A 35 -6.20 30.16 -3.96
CA ALA A 35 -7.04 29.76 -2.83
C ALA A 35 -6.27 29.75 -1.50
N LEU A 36 -5.05 29.19 -1.46
CA LEU A 36 -4.19 29.23 -0.28
C LEU A 36 -3.79 30.65 0.12
N ILE A 37 -3.52 31.54 -0.85
CA ILE A 37 -3.23 32.95 -0.59
C ILE A 37 -4.45 33.65 0.01
N GLU A 38 -5.65 33.40 -0.50
CA GLU A 38 -6.89 33.96 0.01
C GLU A 38 -7.14 33.52 1.46
N LEU A 39 -6.98 32.21 1.76
CA LEU A 39 -7.08 31.66 3.11
C LEU A 39 -5.98 32.17 4.06
N ASN A 40 -4.83 32.56 3.53
CA ASN A 40 -3.74 33.20 4.29
C ASN A 40 -3.96 34.72 4.48
N GLY A 41 -5.15 35.22 4.18
CA GLY A 41 -5.49 36.64 4.31
C GLY A 41 -5.02 37.53 3.16
N GLY A 42 -4.89 36.99 1.96
CA GLY A 42 -4.51 37.72 0.73
C GLY A 42 -3.02 37.98 0.58
N SER A 43 -2.18 37.39 1.44
CA SER A 43 -0.72 37.58 1.40
C SER A 43 -0.03 36.35 0.81
N THR A 44 0.90 36.59 -0.13
CA THR A 44 1.81 35.56 -0.67
C THR A 44 2.88 35.10 0.34
N LYS A 45 2.95 35.75 1.50
CA LYS A 45 3.89 35.44 2.57
C LYS A 45 3.11 35.01 3.80
N LEU A 46 3.59 34.00 4.51
CA LEU A 46 3.00 33.59 5.78
C LEU A 46 3.04 34.78 6.77
N ASN A 47 1.86 35.09 7.32
CA ASN A 47 1.73 36.19 8.27
C ASN A 47 1.69 35.62 9.71
N LEU A 48 2.79 35.71 10.43
CA LEU A 48 2.90 35.19 11.81
C LEU A 48 1.83 35.74 12.77
N LYS A 49 1.40 37.00 12.58
CA LYS A 49 0.32 37.57 13.40
C LYS A 49 -1.03 36.94 13.10
N ALA A 50 -1.27 36.59 11.82
CA ALA A 50 -2.49 35.93 11.40
C ALA A 50 -2.53 34.47 11.88
N ILE A 51 -1.39 33.77 11.85
CA ILE A 51 -1.24 32.42 12.38
C ILE A 51 -1.52 32.42 13.90
N ARG A 52 -0.89 33.30 14.65
CA ARG A 52 -1.16 33.45 16.11
C ARG A 52 -2.62 33.79 16.41
N ALA A 53 -3.27 34.56 15.55
CA ALA A 53 -4.68 34.89 15.71
C ALA A 53 -5.64 33.77 15.27
N GLY A 54 -5.12 32.60 14.84
CA GLY A 54 -5.92 31.47 14.36
C GLY A 54 -6.61 31.70 13.00
N LYS A 55 -6.26 32.79 12.29
CA LYS A 55 -6.90 33.11 11.00
C LYS A 55 -6.50 32.19 9.85
N CYS A 56 -5.46 31.40 10.02
CA CYS A 56 -4.97 30.45 9.02
C CYS A 56 -5.43 29.00 9.30
N ASN A 57 -6.30 28.78 10.27
CA ASN A 57 -6.74 27.43 10.61
C ASN A 57 -7.46 26.73 9.46
N GLU A 58 -8.25 27.46 8.66
CA GLU A 58 -8.92 26.93 7.49
C GLU A 58 -7.91 26.47 6.41
N MET A 59 -6.81 27.19 6.24
CA MET A 59 -5.73 26.81 5.33
C MET A 59 -5.07 25.49 5.80
N PHE A 60 -4.85 25.30 7.08
CA PHE A 60 -4.27 24.06 7.61
C PHE A 60 -5.22 22.88 7.47
N SER A 61 -6.52 23.09 7.74
CA SER A 61 -7.55 22.07 7.54
C SER A 61 -7.65 21.65 6.07
N LEU A 62 -7.54 22.59 5.13
CA LEU A 62 -7.51 22.28 3.70
C LEU A 62 -6.27 21.44 3.33
N VAL A 63 -5.10 21.80 3.84
CA VAL A 63 -3.85 21.06 3.60
C VAL A 63 -3.92 19.65 4.16
N GLU A 64 -4.48 19.49 5.36
CA GLU A 64 -4.70 18.21 6.02
C GLU A 64 -5.58 17.29 5.15
N GLU A 65 -6.70 17.81 4.66
CA GLU A 65 -7.60 17.07 3.80
C GLU A 65 -6.98 16.69 2.44
N ILE A 66 -6.24 17.62 1.82
CA ILE A 66 -5.52 17.35 0.58
C ILE A 66 -4.50 16.23 0.79
N LEU A 67 -3.69 16.28 1.83
CA LEU A 67 -2.69 15.26 2.14
C LEU A 67 -3.33 13.90 2.36
N SER A 68 -4.40 13.85 3.16
CA SER A 68 -5.14 12.62 3.43
C SER A 68 -5.63 11.96 2.15
N GLN A 69 -6.31 12.69 1.29
CA GLN A 69 -6.87 12.16 0.06
C GLN A 69 -5.81 11.84 -1.00
N THR A 70 -4.72 12.62 -1.06
CA THR A 70 -3.60 12.39 -1.98
C THR A 70 -2.88 11.09 -1.67
N ILE A 71 -2.62 10.80 -0.40
CA ILE A 71 -1.97 9.55 0.01
C ILE A 71 -2.84 8.34 -0.38
N VAL A 72 -4.13 8.36 -0.07
CA VAL A 72 -5.06 7.28 -0.42
C VAL A 72 -5.18 7.12 -1.93
N GLY A 73 -5.40 8.21 -2.66
CA GLY A 73 -5.53 8.19 -4.12
C GLY A 73 -4.27 7.66 -4.82
N GLY A 74 -3.09 8.02 -4.32
CA GLY A 74 -1.83 7.54 -4.85
C GLY A 74 -1.58 6.05 -4.62
N LEU A 75 -2.09 5.47 -3.53
CA LEU A 75 -1.99 4.03 -3.24
C LEU A 75 -2.90 3.20 -4.13
N THR A 76 -4.12 3.66 -4.39
CA THR A 76 -5.09 2.94 -5.24
C THR A 76 -4.69 2.89 -6.72
N SER A 77 -3.69 3.64 -7.14
CA SER A 77 -3.15 3.60 -8.50
C SER A 77 -2.08 2.53 -8.74
N ASP A 78 -1.64 1.82 -7.69
CA ASP A 78 -0.62 0.77 -7.78
C ASP A 78 -1.30 -0.60 -7.96
N ASP A 79 -1.01 -1.29 -9.07
CA ASP A 79 -1.60 -2.60 -9.40
C ASP A 79 -1.31 -3.67 -8.33
N PHE A 80 -0.10 -3.65 -7.75
CA PHE A 80 0.26 -4.54 -6.64
C PHE A 80 -0.60 -4.25 -5.41
N PHE A 81 -0.75 -2.96 -5.08
CA PHE A 81 -1.57 -2.56 -3.95
C PHE A 81 -3.01 -3.02 -4.12
N MET A 82 -3.59 -2.79 -5.30
CA MET A 82 -4.98 -3.17 -5.59
C MET A 82 -5.20 -4.68 -5.60
N ALA A 83 -4.22 -5.46 -6.04
CA ALA A 83 -4.32 -6.92 -6.12
C ALA A 83 -4.16 -7.60 -4.75
N MET A 84 -3.31 -7.06 -3.86
CA MET A 84 -2.82 -7.73 -2.66
C MET A 84 -3.29 -7.11 -1.36
N VAL A 85 -3.69 -5.85 -1.38
CA VAL A 85 -3.95 -5.05 -0.18
C VAL A 85 -5.44 -4.79 0.00
N ASP A 86 -5.94 -5.06 1.20
CA ASP A 86 -7.26 -4.62 1.69
C ASP A 86 -7.03 -3.41 2.60
N PHE A 87 -7.42 -2.25 2.11
CA PHE A 87 -7.25 -0.98 2.82
C PHE A 87 -8.54 -0.60 3.53
N ARG A 88 -8.43 -0.31 4.82
CA ARG A 88 -9.54 0.16 5.65
C ARG A 88 -9.19 1.46 6.35
N ASP A 89 -10.14 2.37 6.32
CA ASP A 89 -10.09 3.65 7.00
C ASP A 89 -11.04 3.60 8.20
N LEU A 90 -10.53 3.77 9.40
CA LEU A 90 -11.26 3.67 10.65
C LEU A 90 -11.18 4.99 11.42
N ALA A 91 -12.26 5.35 12.09
CA ALA A 91 -12.21 6.48 13.02
C ALA A 91 -11.32 6.16 14.23
N LEU A 92 -10.76 7.18 14.86
CA LEU A 92 -9.89 7.02 16.02
C LEU A 92 -10.64 6.34 17.18
N GLY A 93 -10.13 5.17 17.59
CA GLY A 93 -10.73 4.39 18.68
C GLY A 93 -11.79 3.38 18.24
N ASP A 94 -12.03 3.25 16.94
CA ASP A 94 -12.90 2.19 16.42
C ASP A 94 -12.21 0.81 16.55
N GLU A 95 -13.03 -0.23 16.66
CA GLU A 95 -12.55 -1.59 16.81
C GLU A 95 -11.97 -2.11 15.47
N ASN A 96 -10.67 -2.35 15.47
CA ASN A 96 -9.94 -2.85 14.33
C ASN A 96 -9.87 -4.39 14.38
N LEU A 97 -10.93 -5.05 13.95
CA LEU A 97 -11.04 -6.51 13.98
C LEU A 97 -11.25 -7.07 12.58
N PHE A 98 -10.35 -7.99 12.21
CA PHE A 98 -10.49 -8.82 11.01
C PHE A 98 -10.96 -10.20 11.43
N ILE A 99 -12.18 -10.53 11.01
CA ILE A 99 -12.78 -11.84 11.26
C ILE A 99 -12.49 -12.73 10.07
N VAL A 100 -11.82 -13.85 10.30
CA VAL A 100 -11.48 -14.83 9.28
C VAL A 100 -12.20 -16.13 9.60
N GLU A 101 -13.09 -16.54 8.70
CA GLU A 101 -13.78 -17.81 8.79
C GLU A 101 -12.85 -18.97 8.43
N ASP A 102 -12.96 -20.08 9.16
CA ASP A 102 -12.26 -21.31 8.81
C ASP A 102 -13.10 -22.11 7.80
N ASN A 103 -12.62 -22.15 6.57
CA ASN A 103 -13.27 -22.84 5.45
C ASN A 103 -12.69 -24.26 5.22
N THR A 104 -12.04 -24.84 6.21
CA THR A 104 -11.48 -26.21 6.11
C THR A 104 -12.60 -27.22 5.92
N LEU A 105 -12.45 -28.06 4.89
CA LEU A 105 -13.43 -29.10 4.56
C LEU A 105 -13.36 -30.26 5.57
N PHE A 106 -14.52 -30.86 5.84
CA PHE A 106 -14.60 -32.06 6.66
C PHE A 106 -14.18 -33.31 5.89
N VAL A 107 -13.49 -34.21 6.57
CA VAL A 107 -13.10 -35.50 6.00
C VAL A 107 -14.32 -36.44 6.00
N VAL A 108 -14.74 -36.86 4.83
CA VAL A 108 -15.78 -37.87 4.65
C VAL A 108 -15.14 -39.24 4.78
N SER A 109 -15.71 -40.10 5.63
CA SER A 109 -15.19 -41.45 5.88
C SER A 109 -16.17 -42.47 5.39
N ASP A 110 -15.68 -43.50 4.70
CA ASP A 110 -16.47 -44.69 4.38
C ASP A 110 -16.71 -45.49 5.64
N THR A 111 -17.97 -45.73 5.97
CA THR A 111 -18.35 -46.47 7.17
C THR A 111 -19.31 -47.60 6.79
N ALA A 112 -19.12 -48.80 7.38
CA ALA A 112 -20.01 -49.89 7.22
C ALA A 112 -21.36 -49.65 7.91
N GLU A 113 -22.46 -50.15 7.32
CA GLU A 113 -23.77 -50.09 7.98
C GLU A 113 -23.74 -50.75 9.35
N GLY A 114 -24.39 -50.15 10.33
CA GLY A 114 -24.40 -50.63 11.73
C GLY A 114 -23.20 -50.20 12.58
N THR A 115 -22.23 -49.46 12.05
CA THR A 115 -21.08 -48.95 12.79
C THR A 115 -21.45 -47.66 13.51
N GLN A 116 -21.26 -47.64 14.86
CA GLN A 116 -21.47 -46.41 15.65
C GLN A 116 -20.23 -45.52 15.74
N ALA A 117 -19.06 -45.99 15.29
CA ALA A 117 -17.78 -45.30 15.39
C ALA A 117 -17.53 -44.38 14.16
N VAL A 118 -18.37 -43.39 13.98
CA VAL A 118 -18.14 -42.34 12.98
C VAL A 118 -17.19 -41.31 13.56
N ARG A 119 -16.21 -40.87 12.77
CA ARG A 119 -15.25 -39.82 13.16
C ARG A 119 -15.99 -38.53 13.49
N ARG A 120 -15.86 -38.05 14.71
CA ARG A 120 -16.42 -36.75 15.11
C ARG A 120 -15.44 -35.65 14.71
N GLN A 121 -15.92 -34.63 14.04
CA GLN A 121 -15.17 -33.46 13.63
C GLN A 121 -15.88 -32.21 14.16
N ARG A 122 -15.12 -31.22 14.57
CA ARG A 122 -15.64 -29.96 15.08
C ARG A 122 -15.58 -28.91 13.97
N LEU A 123 -16.61 -28.13 13.81
CA LEU A 123 -16.57 -26.92 12.99
C LEU A 123 -15.51 -25.96 13.59
N GLY A 124 -14.59 -25.51 12.78
CA GLY A 124 -13.63 -24.47 13.15
C GLY A 124 -14.38 -23.17 13.50
N GLY A 125 -13.88 -22.45 14.49
CA GLY A 125 -14.39 -21.13 14.81
C GLY A 125 -13.70 -20.06 13.96
N ALA A 126 -14.37 -18.94 13.73
CA ALA A 126 -13.74 -17.77 13.15
C ALA A 126 -12.56 -17.30 14.04
N SER A 127 -11.46 -16.92 13.44
CA SER A 127 -10.35 -16.29 14.15
C SER A 127 -10.48 -14.77 14.02
N GLU A 128 -10.24 -14.07 15.12
CA GLU A 128 -10.26 -12.62 15.19
C GLU A 128 -8.82 -12.12 15.30
N THR A 129 -8.42 -11.26 14.38
CA THR A 129 -7.07 -10.68 14.37
C THR A 129 -7.18 -9.16 14.39
N ALA A 130 -6.63 -8.55 15.44
CA ALA A 130 -6.47 -7.11 15.54
C ALA A 130 -5.10 -6.70 14.99
N ILE A 131 -5.05 -5.63 14.19
CA ILE A 131 -3.81 -5.09 13.65
C ILE A 131 -3.43 -3.86 14.46
N PRO A 132 -2.29 -3.87 15.19
CA PRO A 132 -1.86 -2.71 15.94
C PRO A 132 -1.50 -1.55 15.02
N THR A 133 -1.99 -0.35 15.34
CA THR A 133 -1.66 0.88 14.63
C THR A 133 -0.52 1.62 15.32
N VAL A 134 0.36 2.23 14.54
CA VAL A 134 1.50 3.02 15.01
C VAL A 134 1.46 4.40 14.40
N LEU A 135 1.69 5.43 15.21
CA LEU A 135 1.79 6.80 14.72
C LEU A 135 3.11 6.99 13.98
N LYS A 136 3.03 7.31 12.70
CA LYS A 136 4.17 7.70 11.85
C LYS A 136 4.17 9.21 11.70
N THR A 137 5.31 9.83 11.88
CA THR A 137 5.41 11.30 11.90
C THR A 137 6.58 11.79 11.08
N VAL A 138 6.41 12.95 10.49
CA VAL A 138 7.50 13.73 9.90
C VAL A 138 7.50 15.12 10.52
N ARG A 139 8.66 15.63 10.85
CA ARG A 139 8.86 16.99 11.32
C ARG A 139 9.87 17.67 10.42
N ILE A 140 9.45 18.76 9.80
CA ILE A 140 10.24 19.52 8.83
C ILE A 140 10.43 20.93 9.44
N TYR A 141 11.62 21.46 9.36
CA TYR A 141 11.88 22.84 9.74
C TYR A 141 12.50 23.63 8.59
N GLU A 142 12.19 24.90 8.54
CA GLU A 142 12.78 25.84 7.57
C GLU A 142 13.09 27.16 8.27
N GLU A 143 14.11 27.87 7.80
CA GLU A 143 14.45 29.19 8.34
C GLU A 143 13.31 30.19 8.09
N LEU A 144 12.92 30.90 9.15
CA LEU A 144 11.83 31.87 9.09
C LEU A 144 12.01 32.90 7.97
N ASN A 145 13.24 33.34 7.73
CA ASN A 145 13.54 34.31 6.67
C ASN A 145 13.24 33.77 5.27
N ARG A 146 13.47 32.48 5.02
CA ARG A 146 13.17 31.86 3.71
C ARG A 146 11.67 31.68 3.53
N VAL A 147 10.96 31.29 4.60
CA VAL A 147 9.50 31.20 4.61
C VAL A 147 8.86 32.55 4.35
N LEU A 148 9.27 33.60 5.10
CA LEU A 148 8.72 34.94 4.96
C LEU A 148 9.07 35.61 3.61
N SER A 149 10.21 35.28 3.01
CA SER A 149 10.58 35.78 1.67
C SER A 149 9.82 35.12 0.53
N GLY A 150 8.98 34.11 0.80
CA GLY A 150 8.26 33.36 -0.21
C GLY A 150 9.16 32.51 -1.12
N ARG A 151 10.36 32.15 -0.63
CA ARG A 151 11.31 31.29 -1.37
C ARG A 151 10.99 29.81 -1.21
N VAL A 152 10.17 29.45 -0.23
CA VAL A 152 9.67 28.10 -0.02
C VAL A 152 8.32 27.99 -0.70
N ASP A 153 8.21 27.07 -1.65
CA ASP A 153 6.93 26.72 -2.29
C ASP A 153 6.20 25.73 -1.38
N PHE A 154 5.09 26.19 -0.83
CA PHE A 154 4.30 25.42 0.11
C PHE A 154 3.64 24.19 -0.56
N ASN A 155 3.21 24.31 -1.82
CA ASN A 155 2.64 23.19 -2.56
C ASN A 155 3.69 22.10 -2.76
N HIS A 156 4.91 22.45 -3.13
CA HIS A 156 6.00 21.50 -3.29
C HIS A 156 6.33 20.79 -1.97
N LEU A 157 6.24 21.48 -0.83
CA LEU A 157 6.39 20.86 0.50
C LEU A 157 5.31 19.80 0.74
N ILE A 158 4.06 20.11 0.44
CA ILE A 158 2.92 19.19 0.57
C ILE A 158 3.16 17.93 -0.28
N ASP A 159 3.53 18.12 -1.55
CA ASP A 159 3.80 17.02 -2.47
C ASP A 159 4.92 16.10 -1.97
N LEU A 160 6.00 16.67 -1.45
CA LEU A 160 7.11 15.90 -0.88
C LEU A 160 6.70 15.13 0.38
N VAL A 161 5.87 15.71 1.24
CA VAL A 161 5.35 15.02 2.43
C VAL A 161 4.45 13.86 2.01
N ALA A 162 3.49 14.10 1.12
CA ALA A 162 2.58 13.08 0.62
C ALA A 162 3.33 11.91 -0.02
N GLU A 163 4.29 12.19 -0.90
CA GLU A 163 5.09 11.14 -1.54
C GLU A 163 5.96 10.39 -0.53
N SER A 164 6.50 11.07 0.49
CA SER A 164 7.29 10.43 1.55
C SER A 164 6.45 9.45 2.38
N PHE A 165 5.21 9.82 2.74
CA PHE A 165 4.30 8.94 3.47
C PHE A 165 3.83 7.77 2.62
N LYS A 166 3.46 8.01 1.36
CA LYS A 166 3.14 6.96 0.39
C LYS A 166 4.29 5.95 0.25
N GLN A 167 5.51 6.44 0.08
CA GLN A 167 6.67 5.57 -0.04
C GLN A 167 6.95 4.82 1.27
N ALA A 168 6.78 5.45 2.44
CA ALA A 168 6.94 4.79 3.72
C ALA A 168 5.93 3.65 3.91
N LEU A 169 4.66 3.89 3.59
CA LEU A 169 3.61 2.87 3.67
C LEU A 169 3.88 1.70 2.72
N LEU A 170 4.24 1.97 1.47
CA LEU A 170 4.61 0.92 0.51
C LEU A 170 5.85 0.13 0.97
N ASN A 171 6.85 0.81 1.55
CA ASN A 171 8.03 0.14 2.09
C ASN A 171 7.67 -0.78 3.26
N ASP A 172 6.78 -0.33 4.16
CA ASP A 172 6.30 -1.15 5.29
C ASP A 172 5.50 -2.38 4.77
N ILE A 173 4.66 -2.22 3.75
CA ILE A 173 3.93 -3.33 3.09
C ILE A 173 4.90 -4.33 2.47
N TYR A 174 5.87 -3.85 1.72
CA TYR A 174 6.87 -4.71 1.09
C TYR A 174 7.76 -5.43 2.11
N ALA A 175 8.11 -4.74 3.20
CA ALA A 175 8.89 -5.35 4.28
C ALA A 175 8.11 -6.46 4.98
N LEU A 176 6.82 -6.25 5.27
CA LEU A 176 5.94 -7.29 5.80
C LEU A 176 5.90 -8.50 4.87
N TRP A 177 5.68 -8.24 3.58
CA TRP A 177 5.58 -9.29 2.57
C TRP A 177 6.88 -10.09 2.43
N SER A 178 8.02 -9.43 2.37
CA SER A 178 9.33 -10.09 2.26
C SER A 178 9.67 -10.94 3.48
N ASN A 179 9.27 -10.49 4.67
CA ASN A 179 9.60 -11.17 5.93
C ASN A 179 8.55 -12.19 6.38
N THR A 180 7.47 -12.38 5.63
CA THR A 180 6.40 -13.31 5.98
C THR A 180 6.93 -14.74 6.10
N THR A 181 6.61 -15.40 7.20
CA THR A 181 6.94 -16.79 7.50
C THR A 181 5.69 -17.67 7.55
N ALA A 182 5.88 -18.99 7.56
CA ALA A 182 4.77 -19.94 7.73
C ALA A 182 3.97 -19.70 9.02
N ALA A 183 4.63 -19.23 10.08
CA ALA A 183 4.00 -18.94 11.37
C ALA A 183 3.02 -17.76 11.29
N ASP A 184 3.32 -16.77 10.46
CA ASP A 184 2.50 -15.57 10.29
C ASP A 184 1.20 -15.85 9.52
N LEU A 185 1.15 -16.98 8.79
CA LEU A 185 0.04 -17.37 7.93
C LEU A 185 -1.08 -18.16 8.63
N GLY A 186 -0.89 -18.46 9.92
CA GLY A 186 -1.98 -18.97 10.76
C GLY A 186 -2.61 -20.31 10.32
N GLY A 187 -1.83 -21.19 9.63
CA GLY A 187 -2.32 -22.48 9.14
C GLY A 187 -2.77 -22.49 7.68
N VAL A 188 -2.65 -21.38 6.97
CA VAL A 188 -2.76 -21.33 5.52
C VAL A 188 -1.64 -22.16 4.90
N VAL A 189 -1.95 -22.87 3.84
CA VAL A 189 -0.96 -23.70 3.14
C VAL A 189 0.16 -22.82 2.59
N TYR A 190 1.39 -23.11 3.02
CA TYR A 190 2.60 -22.42 2.63
C TYR A 190 3.63 -23.39 2.06
N PHE A 191 4.05 -23.13 0.82
CA PHE A 191 5.05 -23.92 0.11
C PHE A 191 6.29 -23.08 -0.18
N PRO A 192 7.33 -23.14 0.67
CA PRO A 192 8.60 -22.52 0.38
C PRO A 192 9.50 -23.48 -0.40
N VAL A 193 10.05 -23.02 -1.51
CA VAL A 193 11.10 -23.69 -2.30
C VAL A 193 12.28 -22.73 -2.45
N ALA A 194 13.50 -23.22 -2.35
CA ALA A 194 14.71 -22.42 -2.57
C ALA A 194 15.71 -23.23 -3.38
N GLY A 195 16.19 -22.66 -4.48
CA GLY A 195 17.16 -23.33 -5.36
C GLY A 195 17.44 -22.57 -6.64
N THR A 196 18.20 -23.21 -7.53
CA THR A 196 18.30 -22.75 -8.91
C THR A 196 16.96 -22.89 -9.56
N PHE A 197 16.56 -21.93 -10.42
CA PHE A 197 15.25 -21.94 -11.06
C PHE A 197 15.03 -23.26 -11.84
N ASP A 198 13.93 -23.95 -11.50
CA ASP A 198 13.42 -25.13 -12.18
C ASP A 198 11.94 -24.91 -12.52
N GLU A 199 11.57 -25.13 -13.78
CA GLU A 199 10.21 -24.93 -14.27
C GLU A 199 9.23 -25.92 -13.64
N ASP A 200 9.64 -27.18 -13.49
CA ASP A 200 8.79 -28.23 -12.95
C ASP A 200 8.50 -28.00 -11.45
N GLU A 201 9.52 -27.60 -10.69
CA GLU A 201 9.33 -27.25 -9.28
C GLU A 201 8.40 -26.04 -9.10
N LEU A 202 8.49 -25.03 -9.96
CA LEU A 202 7.59 -23.88 -9.90
C LEU A 202 6.16 -24.28 -10.24
N LEU A 203 5.95 -25.15 -11.23
CA LEU A 203 4.62 -25.69 -11.59
C LEU A 203 4.03 -26.52 -10.46
N ASP A 204 4.85 -27.31 -9.75
CA ASP A 204 4.40 -28.05 -8.57
C ASP A 204 3.95 -27.11 -7.46
N VAL A 205 4.69 -26.04 -7.19
CA VAL A 205 4.27 -25.00 -6.21
C VAL A 205 2.96 -24.35 -6.62
N ILE A 206 2.80 -23.97 -7.90
CA ILE A 206 1.56 -23.40 -8.41
C ILE A 206 0.39 -24.38 -8.19
N SER A 207 0.57 -25.65 -8.55
CA SER A 207 -0.46 -26.68 -8.42
C SER A 207 -0.87 -26.90 -6.96
N HIS A 208 0.09 -26.91 -6.02
CA HIS A 208 -0.18 -27.00 -4.59
C HIS A 208 -0.94 -25.80 -4.06
N VAL A 209 -0.57 -24.58 -4.49
CA VAL A 209 -1.23 -23.34 -4.09
C VAL A 209 -2.65 -23.26 -4.63
N GLU A 210 -2.88 -23.64 -5.88
CA GLU A 210 -4.21 -23.71 -6.49
C GLU A 210 -5.09 -24.77 -5.82
N ALA A 211 -4.54 -25.94 -5.52
CA ALA A 211 -5.25 -26.99 -4.79
C ALA A 211 -5.68 -26.52 -3.38
N ALA A 212 -4.79 -25.82 -2.67
CA ALA A 212 -5.10 -25.25 -1.36
C ALA A 212 -6.18 -24.15 -1.43
N ALA A 213 -6.25 -23.43 -2.54
CA ALA A 213 -7.27 -22.41 -2.77
C ALA A 213 -8.58 -22.99 -3.38
N GLY A 214 -8.75 -24.30 -3.37
CA GLY A 214 -9.96 -24.95 -3.90
C GLY A 214 -10.07 -24.91 -5.41
N GLY A 215 -8.96 -24.88 -6.14
CA GLY A 215 -8.89 -24.85 -7.61
C GLY A 215 -9.01 -23.45 -8.22
N LYS A 216 -8.86 -22.40 -7.41
CA LYS A 216 -8.81 -21.03 -7.93
C LYS A 216 -7.46 -20.75 -8.56
N GLN A 217 -7.47 -20.00 -9.65
CA GLN A 217 -6.26 -19.65 -10.38
C GLN A 217 -5.27 -18.88 -9.51
N ALA A 218 -4.02 -19.30 -9.55
CA ALA A 218 -2.93 -18.60 -8.88
C ALA A 218 -2.48 -17.36 -9.67
N THR A 219 -1.82 -16.46 -8.98
CA THR A 219 -1.14 -15.28 -9.54
C THR A 219 0.30 -15.27 -9.05
N ILE A 220 1.25 -15.09 -9.95
CA ILE A 220 2.67 -14.95 -9.64
C ILE A 220 2.96 -13.48 -9.42
N VAL A 221 3.59 -13.16 -8.31
CA VAL A 221 4.02 -11.79 -7.96
C VAL A 221 5.52 -11.80 -7.76
N CYS A 222 6.24 -10.96 -8.50
CA CYS A 222 7.70 -10.89 -8.43
C CYS A 222 8.22 -9.52 -8.89
N THR A 223 9.52 -9.27 -8.70
CA THR A 223 10.19 -8.12 -9.29
C THR A 223 10.51 -8.38 -10.77
N LYS A 224 10.79 -7.31 -11.53
CA LYS A 224 11.17 -7.42 -12.94
C LYS A 224 12.42 -8.30 -13.14
N LYS A 225 13.35 -8.30 -12.19
CA LYS A 225 14.55 -9.12 -12.24
C LYS A 225 14.24 -10.60 -11.99
N ALA A 226 13.39 -10.90 -11.00
CA ALA A 226 12.91 -12.26 -10.75
C ALA A 226 12.04 -12.77 -11.91
N ALA A 227 11.18 -11.93 -12.50
CA ALA A 227 10.37 -12.27 -13.66
C ALA A 227 11.21 -12.70 -14.89
N ARG A 228 12.45 -12.25 -15.00
CA ARG A 228 13.35 -12.71 -16.04
C ARG A 228 13.70 -14.20 -15.91
N ALA A 229 13.74 -14.74 -14.70
CA ALA A 229 13.98 -16.17 -14.48
C ALA A 229 12.83 -17.04 -15.00
N LEU A 230 11.62 -16.49 -15.12
CA LEU A 230 10.44 -17.16 -15.66
C LEU A 230 10.47 -17.29 -17.19
N LEU A 231 11.50 -16.75 -17.86
CA LEU A 231 11.67 -16.90 -19.29
C LEU A 231 12.08 -18.36 -19.57
N PRO A 232 11.18 -19.20 -20.15
CA PRO A 232 11.53 -20.57 -20.45
C PRO A 232 12.68 -20.59 -21.46
N GLY A 233 13.64 -21.49 -21.24
CA GLY A 233 14.77 -21.72 -22.16
C GLY A 233 14.34 -22.31 -23.51
N ILE A 234 13.07 -22.59 -23.69
CA ILE A 234 12.46 -23.17 -24.89
C ILE A 234 12.03 -22.06 -25.85
N LEU A 235 12.11 -22.33 -27.14
CA LEU A 235 11.64 -21.47 -28.24
C LEU A 235 10.24 -20.94 -27.97
N MET A 236 10.15 -19.67 -27.59
CA MET A 236 8.87 -19.01 -27.35
C MET A 236 8.14 -18.77 -28.68
N GLY A 237 6.82 -18.93 -28.66
CA GLY A 237 5.96 -18.50 -29.75
C GLY A 237 6.02 -16.99 -29.99
N ASN A 238 5.58 -16.53 -31.16
CA ASN A 238 5.62 -15.12 -31.55
C ASN A 238 4.92 -14.18 -30.55
N GLU A 239 3.87 -14.64 -29.88
CA GLU A 239 3.13 -13.84 -28.87
C GLU A 239 3.96 -13.63 -27.60
N ALA A 240 4.58 -14.69 -27.07
CA ALA A 240 5.43 -14.59 -25.90
C ALA A 240 6.68 -13.73 -26.18
N ASN A 241 7.24 -13.82 -27.38
CA ASN A 241 8.34 -12.93 -27.82
C ASN A 241 7.88 -11.47 -27.90
N SER A 242 6.66 -11.20 -28.32
CA SER A 242 6.09 -9.85 -28.36
C SER A 242 5.94 -9.29 -26.93
N ASP A 243 5.44 -10.10 -25.99
CA ASP A 243 5.33 -9.69 -24.58
C ASP A 243 6.69 -9.38 -23.97
N VAL A 244 7.67 -10.24 -24.17
CA VAL A 244 9.05 -10.00 -23.69
C VAL A 244 9.64 -8.75 -24.31
N TYR A 245 9.39 -8.48 -25.58
CA TYR A 245 9.88 -7.28 -26.25
C TYR A 245 9.23 -6.00 -25.74
N ASN A 246 7.91 -6.04 -25.50
CA ASN A 246 7.15 -4.87 -25.07
C ASN A 246 7.21 -4.62 -23.54
N LEU A 247 7.08 -5.68 -22.75
CA LEU A 247 7.00 -5.61 -21.28
C LEU A 247 8.35 -5.89 -20.60
N GLY A 248 9.23 -6.65 -21.26
CA GLY A 248 10.51 -7.12 -20.72
C GLY A 248 10.39 -8.38 -19.85
N TYR A 249 9.21 -9.01 -19.79
CA TYR A 249 8.92 -10.26 -19.10
C TYR A 249 7.72 -10.94 -19.75
N VAL A 250 7.46 -12.21 -19.39
CA VAL A 250 6.29 -12.96 -19.88
C VAL A 250 5.09 -12.60 -19.01
N GLY A 251 4.00 -12.14 -19.63
CA GLY A 251 2.77 -11.77 -18.92
C GLY A 251 2.03 -12.95 -18.30
N ARG A 252 2.26 -14.18 -18.80
CA ARG A 252 1.69 -15.41 -18.26
C ARG A 252 2.70 -16.55 -18.30
N PHE A 253 2.83 -17.27 -17.20
CA PHE A 253 3.65 -18.48 -17.09
C PHE A 253 2.73 -19.71 -17.04
N TYR A 254 2.73 -20.55 -18.07
CA TYR A 254 1.85 -21.71 -18.22
C TYR A 254 0.37 -21.45 -17.87
N GLY A 255 -0.15 -20.30 -18.33
CA GLY A 255 -1.53 -19.88 -18.06
C GLY A 255 -1.71 -19.04 -16.77
N THR A 256 -0.76 -19.08 -15.85
CA THR A 256 -0.78 -18.29 -14.60
C THR A 256 -0.37 -16.86 -14.87
N PRO A 257 -1.15 -15.83 -14.50
CA PRO A 257 -0.79 -14.43 -14.70
C PRO A 257 0.43 -14.03 -13.85
N VAL A 258 1.30 -13.21 -14.43
CA VAL A 258 2.49 -12.67 -13.77
C VAL A 258 2.29 -11.18 -13.54
N VAL A 259 2.30 -10.77 -12.28
CA VAL A 259 2.25 -9.37 -11.86
C VAL A 259 3.64 -8.94 -11.42
N VAL A 260 4.18 -7.95 -12.11
CA VAL A 260 5.50 -7.41 -11.79
C VAL A 260 5.36 -6.17 -10.92
N THR A 261 5.92 -6.27 -9.72
CA THR A 261 5.97 -5.15 -8.77
C THR A 261 7.17 -4.25 -9.08
N PRO A 262 6.98 -2.94 -9.21
CA PRO A 262 8.08 -2.01 -9.43
C PRO A 262 8.99 -1.96 -8.21
N GLN A 263 10.31 -2.03 -8.44
CA GLN A 263 11.30 -1.92 -7.38
C GLN A 263 11.39 -0.47 -6.89
N ARG A 264 11.58 -0.30 -5.58
CA ARG A 264 11.75 1.00 -4.93
C ARG A 264 13.00 1.02 -4.07
N HIS A 265 13.55 2.19 -3.82
CA HIS A 265 14.63 2.39 -2.86
C HIS A 265 14.06 2.70 -1.47
N LYS A 266 14.76 2.25 -0.44
CA LYS A 266 14.48 2.72 0.93
C LYS A 266 14.79 4.21 1.01
N ILE A 267 13.94 4.97 1.70
CA ILE A 267 14.09 6.43 1.82
C ILE A 267 15.50 6.78 2.32
N GLY A 268 16.16 7.69 1.61
CA GLY A 268 17.51 8.14 1.95
C GLY A 268 18.65 7.16 1.61
N THR A 269 18.36 6.05 0.91
CA THR A 269 19.37 5.07 0.51
C THR A 269 19.19 4.64 -0.95
N THR A 270 20.18 3.93 -1.50
CA THR A 270 20.11 3.29 -2.81
C THR A 270 19.82 1.79 -2.72
N THR A 271 19.48 1.28 -1.53
CA THR A 271 19.15 -0.12 -1.32
C THR A 271 17.70 -0.40 -1.73
N PHE A 272 17.48 -1.51 -2.43
CA PHE A 272 16.15 -1.95 -2.81
C PHE A 272 15.34 -2.43 -1.60
N VAL A 273 14.02 -2.26 -1.66
CA VAL A 273 13.08 -2.72 -0.63
C VAL A 273 12.74 -4.18 -0.84
N LEU A 274 12.43 -4.56 -2.10
CA LEU A 274 12.07 -5.93 -2.45
C LEU A 274 13.31 -6.78 -2.72
N ASP A 275 13.23 -8.06 -2.35
CA ASP A 275 14.22 -9.04 -2.74
C ASP A 275 13.99 -9.47 -4.19
N ASP A 276 15.01 -9.27 -5.03
CA ASP A 276 14.98 -9.62 -6.45
C ASP A 276 15.09 -11.12 -6.72
N SER A 277 15.36 -11.93 -5.69
CA SER A 277 15.43 -13.38 -5.80
C SER A 277 14.09 -14.07 -5.48
N MET A 278 13.09 -13.32 -5.00
CA MET A 278 11.83 -13.88 -4.51
C MET A 278 10.73 -13.85 -5.56
N ILE A 279 10.14 -15.02 -5.81
CA ILE A 279 8.92 -15.20 -6.60
C ILE A 279 7.84 -15.69 -5.65
N THR A 280 6.72 -14.99 -5.58
CA THR A 280 5.60 -15.35 -4.72
C THR A 280 4.40 -15.74 -5.55
N ILE A 281 3.77 -16.84 -5.19
CA ILE A 281 2.58 -17.39 -5.83
C ILE A 281 1.43 -17.30 -4.84
N ILE A 282 0.31 -16.73 -5.24
CA ILE A 282 -0.86 -16.55 -4.39
C ILE A 282 -2.07 -17.01 -5.15
N ALA A 283 -2.91 -17.81 -4.50
CA ALA A 283 -4.22 -18.15 -4.99
C ALA A 283 -5.29 -17.86 -3.95
N GLY A 284 -6.45 -17.45 -4.39
CA GLY A 284 -7.60 -17.13 -3.56
C GLY A 284 -8.14 -15.72 -3.81
N ASP A 285 -9.35 -15.46 -3.30
CA ASP A 285 -10.01 -14.14 -3.44
C ASP A 285 -9.63 -13.17 -2.32
N ALA A 286 -8.98 -13.66 -1.27
CA ALA A 286 -8.64 -12.84 -0.12
C ALA A 286 -7.37 -12.05 -0.39
N LYS A 287 -7.45 -10.74 -0.25
CA LYS A 287 -6.29 -9.87 -0.21
C LYS A 287 -5.52 -10.13 1.08
N PRO A 288 -4.29 -10.68 1.02
CA PRO A 288 -3.59 -11.16 2.21
C PRO A 288 -3.12 -10.05 3.12
N ILE A 289 -2.75 -8.92 2.55
CA ILE A 289 -2.21 -7.78 3.29
C ILE A 289 -3.36 -6.87 3.70
N LYS A 290 -3.51 -6.63 5.00
CA LYS A 290 -4.48 -5.71 5.55
C LYS A 290 -3.75 -4.46 6.00
N VAL A 291 -4.17 -3.32 5.48
CA VAL A 291 -3.68 -2.00 5.87
C VAL A 291 -4.84 -1.25 6.54
N VAL A 292 -4.61 -0.79 7.73
CA VAL A 292 -5.57 -0.03 8.50
C VAL A 292 -5.00 1.34 8.78
N ARG A 293 -5.71 2.37 8.37
CA ARG A 293 -5.47 3.75 8.77
C ARG A 293 -6.46 4.10 9.88
N GLU A 294 -5.99 4.69 10.97
CA GLU A 294 -6.79 5.03 12.12
C GLU A 294 -6.80 6.53 12.36
N GLY A 295 -7.97 7.13 12.28
CA GLY A 295 -8.20 8.55 12.49
C GLY A 295 -7.70 9.44 11.35
N ASP A 296 -7.95 10.72 11.50
CA ASP A 296 -7.53 11.74 10.55
C ASP A 296 -6.04 12.07 10.71
N PRO A 297 -5.35 12.47 9.64
CA PRO A 297 -3.97 12.91 9.71
C PRO A 297 -3.87 14.19 10.56
N LEU A 298 -2.77 14.33 11.29
CA LEU A 298 -2.50 15.47 12.15
C LEU A 298 -1.51 16.41 11.46
N VAL A 299 -1.96 17.63 11.18
CA VAL A 299 -1.07 18.70 10.72
C VAL A 299 -0.96 19.75 11.83
N TYR A 300 0.25 20.02 12.28
CA TYR A 300 0.50 21.01 13.31
C TYR A 300 1.66 21.91 12.95
N MET A 301 1.44 23.21 13.06
CA MET A 301 2.45 24.22 12.86
C MET A 301 2.63 25.05 14.14
N PRO A 302 3.67 24.77 14.95
CA PRO A 302 3.94 25.52 16.16
C PRO A 302 4.32 26.97 15.85
N ASP A 303 4.15 27.85 16.84
CA ASP A 303 4.63 29.24 16.76
C ASP A 303 6.17 29.23 16.63
N PRO A 304 6.74 29.90 15.59
CA PRO A 304 8.18 29.94 15.35
C PRO A 304 9.02 30.47 16.52
N PHE A 305 8.38 31.21 17.44
CA PHE A 305 9.07 31.77 18.61
C PHE A 305 9.12 30.79 19.79
N THR A 306 8.45 29.65 19.73
CA THR A 306 8.44 28.67 20.81
C THR A 306 9.84 28.11 21.08
N ASN A 307 10.59 27.85 20.00
CA ASN A 307 11.94 27.29 20.08
C ASN A 307 13.04 28.35 20.22
N MET A 308 12.72 29.64 20.10
CA MET A 308 13.65 30.78 20.14
C MET A 308 14.80 30.75 19.10
N ASP A 309 14.70 29.91 18.08
CA ASP A 309 15.70 29.74 17.01
C ASP A 309 15.27 30.37 15.68
N LEU A 310 14.10 31.02 15.65
CA LEU A 310 13.51 31.65 14.46
C LEU A 310 13.28 30.66 13.29
N THR A 311 13.13 29.36 13.56
CA THR A 311 12.74 28.35 12.60
C THR A 311 11.24 28.16 12.60
N GLN A 312 10.66 27.94 11.40
CA GLN A 312 9.29 27.53 11.24
C GLN A 312 9.24 26.01 11.09
N GLU A 313 8.50 25.36 11.95
CA GLU A 313 8.34 23.92 11.95
C GLU A 313 6.98 23.52 11.36
N TYR A 314 6.97 22.37 10.69
CA TYR A 314 5.78 21.71 10.19
C TYR A 314 5.80 20.27 10.69
N PHE A 315 4.75 19.89 11.37
CA PHE A 315 4.54 18.52 11.84
C PHE A 315 3.37 17.90 11.07
N TYR A 316 3.63 16.72 10.52
CA TYR A 316 2.60 15.87 9.94
C TYR A 316 2.68 14.49 10.56
N GLY A 317 1.54 13.93 10.93
CA GLY A 317 1.45 12.60 11.53
C GLY A 317 0.22 11.85 11.09
N GLU A 318 0.37 10.56 10.84
CA GLU A 318 -0.70 9.65 10.45
C GLU A 318 -0.52 8.30 11.16
N ARG A 319 -1.63 7.66 11.52
CA ARG A 319 -1.60 6.34 12.15
C ARG A 319 -1.97 5.29 11.14
N TRP A 320 -1.10 4.28 10.97
CA TRP A 320 -1.46 3.08 10.25
C TRP A 320 -0.90 1.82 10.90
N GLY A 321 -1.58 0.72 10.62
CA GLY A 321 -1.15 -0.62 10.98
C GLY A 321 -1.16 -1.50 9.74
N ILE A 322 -0.24 -2.45 9.68
CA ILE A 322 -0.13 -3.40 8.59
C ILE A 322 -0.05 -4.79 9.17
N GLY A 323 -0.84 -5.70 8.63
CA GLY A 323 -0.88 -7.08 9.06
C GLY A 323 -1.16 -8.03 7.91
N LEU A 324 -0.83 -9.30 8.13
CA LEU A 324 -1.15 -10.37 7.20
C LEU A 324 -2.30 -11.20 7.77
N VAL A 325 -3.38 -11.30 7.01
CA VAL A 325 -4.57 -12.05 7.42
C VAL A 325 -5.11 -12.84 6.23
N MET A 326 -5.15 -14.15 6.34
CA MET A 326 -5.64 -15.05 5.29
C MET A 326 -6.60 -16.09 5.85
N ALA A 327 -7.57 -16.51 5.03
CA ALA A 327 -8.54 -17.53 5.38
C ALA A 327 -7.98 -18.94 5.12
N ASN A 328 -8.14 -19.83 6.08
CA ASN A 328 -7.83 -21.26 5.92
C ASN A 328 -8.79 -21.92 4.91
N GLY A 329 -8.28 -22.85 4.13
CA GLY A 329 -9.08 -23.66 3.20
C GLY A 329 -9.54 -22.98 1.90
N ASN A 330 -9.27 -21.67 1.71
CA ASN A 330 -9.62 -20.91 0.51
C ASN A 330 -8.46 -20.08 -0.06
N SER A 331 -7.29 -20.21 0.54
CA SER A 331 -6.11 -19.45 0.13
C SER A 331 -4.85 -20.28 0.30
N GLY A 332 -3.91 -20.09 -0.60
CA GLY A 332 -2.60 -20.71 -0.54
C GLY A 332 -1.52 -19.71 -0.93
N ILE A 333 -0.34 -19.85 -0.34
CA ILE A 333 0.84 -19.07 -0.70
C ILE A 333 1.99 -20.02 -1.00
N GLY A 334 2.64 -19.82 -2.13
CA GLY A 334 3.91 -20.41 -2.48
C GLY A 334 5.00 -19.35 -2.56
N ARG A 335 6.21 -19.71 -2.20
CA ARG A 335 7.37 -18.84 -2.34
C ARG A 335 8.51 -19.62 -2.96
N TYR A 336 9.01 -19.15 -4.07
CA TYR A 336 10.21 -19.66 -4.72
C TYR A 336 11.34 -18.65 -4.56
N THR A 337 12.43 -19.05 -3.92
CA THR A 337 13.61 -18.19 -3.71
C THR A 337 14.73 -18.66 -4.62
N LEU A 338 15.13 -17.83 -5.56
CA LEU A 338 16.27 -18.05 -6.47
C LEU A 338 17.58 -17.91 -5.71
N VAL A 339 18.43 -18.91 -5.78
CA VAL A 339 19.76 -18.95 -5.13
C VAL A 339 20.87 -18.89 -6.17
#